data_b896d05466a884fb0e45e55e94377f0c
#
_entry.id   b896d05466a884fb0e45e55e94377f0c
#
_cell.length_a   1.000
_cell.length_b   1.000
_cell.length_c   1.000
_cell.angle_alpha   90.00
_cell.angle_beta   90.00
_cell.angle_gamma   90.00
#
_symmetry.space_group_name_H-M   'P 1'
#
loop_
_entity.id
_entity.type
_entity.pdbx_description
1 polymer ?
#
loop_
_entity_poly.entity_id
_entity_poly.type
_entity_poly.pdbx_seq_one_letter_code
_entity_poly.pdbx_strand_id
1 'polypeptide(L)'
;EAVIINPIQKKTAAFAIFVDSTTNARIGKAILDYRNAVEYDGLSAYIIADNWRSPDEIKAVIIRLYKAMPPLEGVVFIGDIPIPMIRDAQHLTSAFKMDQERYNFQRSSIPSDRFYDDFDLKFDFLKQDTTDHLLFYYSLRADCPQKIEREIYSARIFPSVKNDSKYILIEKYLKRVVNQKRETNRLDNVMTFTGHGYHSEALDAWNNNLTALREQFPSLSEPGGRLTNLSHGMSKNMKDIVLGELQKPELDLAIFHAHGDYDTQYLIGYPPAENINDNVDAIKLFVRSKMRDARDRKKSIDEVKSYYQSAYNLPDTWFAGAFDDSISCADSLYSANLDLYSCDVTKLAPQAEVVIFDECFNGCFIKPDYVAGTYIFGNGTTVAGIANTVNVKQDIWSDEFLGLLSY
;
A
#
# COMPACT_ATOMS: atom_id res chain seq x y z
N GLU A 1 9.47 3.69 -31.90
CA GLU A 1 9.61 2.22 -32.01
C GLU A 1 10.06 1.65 -30.67
N ALA A 2 9.47 0.55 -30.26
CA ALA A 2 9.84 -0.13 -29.02
C ALA A 2 11.32 -0.60 -29.08
N VAL A 3 12.04 -0.33 -28.01
CA VAL A 3 13.39 -0.86 -27.82
C VAL A 3 13.29 -2.13 -26.99
N ILE A 4 13.73 -3.27 -27.56
CA ILE A 4 13.76 -4.55 -26.86
C ILE A 4 15.20 -4.92 -26.59
N ILE A 5 15.56 -5.08 -25.32
CA ILE A 5 16.84 -5.65 -24.89
C ILE A 5 16.60 -7.09 -24.47
N ASN A 6 17.18 -7.99 -25.22
CA ASN A 6 17.08 -9.44 -24.98
C ASN A 6 17.92 -9.87 -23.76
N PRO A 7 17.54 -10.98 -23.09
CA PRO A 7 18.32 -11.56 -22.01
C PRO A 7 19.74 -11.98 -22.51
N ILE A 8 20.69 -11.89 -21.57
CA ILE A 8 22.06 -12.34 -21.82
C ILE A 8 22.11 -13.88 -21.88
N GLN A 9 21.32 -14.51 -21.01
CA GLN A 9 21.24 -15.98 -20.91
C GLN A 9 19.80 -16.44 -21.11
N LYS A 10 19.64 -17.54 -21.86
CA LYS A 10 18.35 -18.23 -21.97
C LYS A 10 18.19 -19.20 -20.80
N LYS A 11 17.17 -19.00 -20.01
CA LYS A 11 16.74 -19.88 -18.91
C LYS A 11 15.43 -20.57 -19.26
N THR A 12 14.93 -21.40 -18.35
CA THR A 12 13.67 -22.14 -18.54
C THR A 12 12.42 -21.26 -18.42
N ALA A 13 12.54 -20.15 -17.72
CA ALA A 13 11.47 -19.18 -17.53
C ALA A 13 11.94 -17.75 -17.83
N ALA A 14 11.00 -16.85 -18.08
CA ALA A 14 11.25 -15.47 -18.45
C ALA A 14 10.57 -14.46 -17.52
N PHE A 15 11.16 -13.28 -17.46
CA PHE A 15 10.64 -12.11 -16.79
C PHE A 15 10.75 -10.89 -17.71
N ALA A 16 9.74 -10.00 -17.69
CA ALA A 16 9.78 -8.82 -18.55
C ALA A 16 9.69 -7.51 -17.73
N ILE A 17 10.59 -6.59 -18.04
CA ILE A 17 10.66 -5.25 -17.46
C ILE A 17 10.09 -4.28 -18.48
N PHE A 18 8.87 -3.79 -18.22
CA PHE A 18 8.24 -2.74 -19.03
C PHE A 18 8.62 -1.37 -18.47
N VAL A 19 9.13 -0.50 -19.32
CA VAL A 19 9.55 0.83 -18.90
C VAL A 19 9.13 1.87 -19.95
N ASP A 20 8.79 3.09 -19.53
CA ASP A 20 8.61 4.18 -20.47
C ASP A 20 9.96 4.67 -21.03
N SER A 21 9.95 5.15 -22.28
CA SER A 21 11.17 5.56 -22.98
C SER A 21 11.97 6.64 -22.25
N THR A 22 11.28 7.57 -21.56
CA THR A 22 11.92 8.66 -20.84
C THR A 22 12.65 8.15 -19.60
N THR A 23 12.00 7.30 -18.81
CA THR A 23 12.60 6.64 -17.66
C THR A 23 13.80 5.79 -18.10
N ASN A 24 13.66 5.01 -19.17
CA ASN A 24 14.76 4.22 -19.71
C ASN A 24 15.95 5.09 -20.16
N ALA A 25 15.71 6.23 -20.80
CA ALA A 25 16.76 7.16 -21.20
C ALA A 25 17.48 7.81 -20.00
N ARG A 26 16.75 8.08 -18.90
CA ARG A 26 17.30 8.75 -17.70
C ARG A 26 18.08 7.82 -16.78
N ILE A 27 17.61 6.58 -16.58
CA ILE A 27 18.18 5.65 -15.59
C ILE A 27 18.45 4.24 -16.19
N GLY A 28 18.66 4.15 -17.49
CA GLY A 28 18.84 2.89 -18.20
C GLY A 28 19.94 1.98 -17.63
N LYS A 29 21.02 2.56 -17.04
CA LYS A 29 22.04 1.77 -16.35
C LYS A 29 21.48 1.04 -15.13
N ALA A 30 20.69 1.71 -14.29
CA ALA A 30 20.10 1.07 -13.10
C ALA A 30 19.08 -0.02 -13.51
N ILE A 31 18.35 0.18 -14.61
CA ILE A 31 17.43 -0.82 -15.16
C ILE A 31 18.21 -2.03 -15.68
N LEU A 32 19.36 -1.83 -16.35
CA LEU A 32 20.24 -2.92 -16.79
C LEU A 32 20.83 -3.69 -15.62
N ASP A 33 21.27 -2.99 -14.57
CA ASP A 33 21.80 -3.62 -13.35
C ASP A 33 20.71 -4.47 -12.66
N TYR A 34 19.48 -3.97 -12.59
CA TYR A 34 18.32 -4.71 -12.08
C TYR A 34 18.00 -5.94 -12.94
N ARG A 35 17.96 -5.81 -14.28
CA ARG A 35 17.79 -6.94 -15.19
C ARG A 35 18.84 -8.03 -14.94
N ASN A 36 20.10 -7.63 -14.79
CA ASN A 36 21.19 -8.58 -14.54
C ASN A 36 21.01 -9.31 -13.19
N ALA A 37 20.50 -8.63 -12.17
CA ALA A 37 20.18 -9.25 -10.87
C ALA A 37 19.03 -10.26 -11.00
N VAL A 38 18.00 -9.96 -11.78
CA VAL A 38 16.90 -10.91 -12.07
C VAL A 38 17.44 -12.13 -12.85
N GLU A 39 18.36 -11.93 -13.79
CA GLU A 39 18.99 -13.06 -14.51
C GLU A 39 19.87 -13.93 -13.60
N TYR A 40 20.48 -13.33 -12.59
CA TYR A 40 21.24 -14.07 -11.59
C TYR A 40 20.36 -15.01 -10.78
N ASP A 41 19.11 -14.60 -10.50
CA ASP A 41 18.10 -15.43 -9.83
C ASP A 41 17.54 -16.57 -10.72
N GLY A 42 17.96 -16.65 -11.97
CA GLY A 42 17.62 -17.78 -12.83
C GLY A 42 16.55 -17.54 -13.88
N LEU A 43 16.12 -16.30 -14.10
CA LEU A 43 15.14 -15.94 -15.13
C LEU A 43 15.81 -15.34 -16.37
N SER A 44 15.21 -15.52 -17.54
CA SER A 44 15.58 -14.79 -18.77
C SER A 44 14.90 -13.41 -18.72
N ALA A 45 15.62 -12.33 -18.44
CA ALA A 45 15.00 -11.03 -18.23
C ALA A 45 15.07 -10.12 -19.48
N TYR A 46 13.90 -9.72 -19.97
CA TYR A 46 13.74 -8.80 -21.09
C TYR A 46 13.52 -7.38 -20.57
N ILE A 47 14.10 -6.37 -21.25
CA ILE A 47 13.70 -4.97 -21.06
C ILE A 47 12.95 -4.53 -22.32
N ILE A 48 11.78 -3.94 -22.14
CA ILE A 48 10.90 -3.46 -23.22
C ILE A 48 10.56 -2.01 -22.92
N ALA A 49 11.20 -1.10 -23.65
CA ALA A 49 11.02 0.34 -23.51
C ALA A 49 10.26 0.91 -24.71
N ASP A 50 9.18 1.64 -24.43
CA ASP A 50 8.41 2.35 -25.46
C ASP A 50 7.70 3.57 -24.89
N ASN A 51 7.13 4.39 -25.76
CA ASN A 51 6.17 5.43 -25.42
C ASN A 51 4.75 4.82 -25.39
N TRP A 52 4.45 4.14 -24.30
CA TRP A 52 3.22 3.40 -24.14
C TRP A 52 1.97 4.30 -24.19
N ARG A 53 1.08 4.02 -25.13
CA ARG A 53 -0.10 4.85 -25.38
C ARG A 53 -1.35 4.37 -24.67
N SER A 54 -1.42 3.07 -24.33
CA SER A 54 -2.56 2.49 -23.63
C SER A 54 -2.19 1.20 -22.90
N PRO A 55 -2.99 0.77 -21.91
CA PRO A 55 -2.88 -0.54 -21.29
C PRO A 55 -3.04 -1.70 -22.29
N ASP A 56 -3.92 -1.57 -23.27
CA ASP A 56 -4.15 -2.63 -24.28
C ASP A 56 -2.90 -2.94 -25.10
N GLU A 57 -2.12 -1.90 -25.44
CA GLU A 57 -0.87 -2.06 -26.18
C GLU A 57 0.14 -2.89 -25.37
N ILE A 58 0.27 -2.62 -24.08
CA ILE A 58 1.15 -3.37 -23.17
C ILE A 58 0.65 -4.80 -22.99
N LYS A 59 -0.66 -5.00 -22.72
CA LYS A 59 -1.26 -6.34 -22.58
C LYS A 59 -1.03 -7.19 -23.82
N ALA A 60 -1.15 -6.61 -25.00
CA ALA A 60 -0.87 -7.33 -26.25
C ALA A 60 0.59 -7.80 -26.37
N VAL A 61 1.55 -7.00 -25.87
CA VAL A 61 2.97 -7.41 -25.82
C VAL A 61 3.17 -8.52 -24.81
N ILE A 62 2.59 -8.40 -23.60
CA ILE A 62 2.68 -9.42 -22.55
C ILE A 62 2.15 -10.76 -23.03
N ILE A 63 0.97 -10.80 -23.67
CA ILE A 63 0.36 -12.03 -24.20
C ILE A 63 1.26 -12.66 -25.29
N ARG A 64 1.92 -11.86 -26.13
CA ARG A 64 2.86 -12.37 -27.12
C ARG A 64 4.08 -13.01 -26.48
N LEU A 65 4.64 -12.39 -25.44
CA LEU A 65 5.78 -12.94 -24.69
C LEU A 65 5.39 -14.22 -23.95
N TYR A 66 4.23 -14.24 -23.34
CA TYR A 66 3.70 -15.42 -22.63
C TYR A 66 3.59 -16.65 -23.54
N LYS A 67 3.23 -16.44 -24.82
CA LYS A 67 3.15 -17.50 -25.83
C LYS A 67 4.51 -17.88 -26.44
N ALA A 68 5.57 -17.12 -26.15
CA ALA A 68 6.92 -17.39 -26.62
C ALA A 68 7.64 -18.36 -25.68
N MET A 69 8.84 -18.81 -26.12
CA MET A 69 9.71 -19.64 -25.29
C MET A 69 10.97 -18.86 -24.92
N PRO A 70 11.41 -18.87 -23.67
CA PRO A 70 10.83 -19.53 -22.49
C PRO A 70 9.53 -18.86 -22.04
N PRO A 71 8.64 -19.57 -21.30
CA PRO A 71 7.39 -19.02 -20.84
C PRO A 71 7.62 -17.84 -19.90
N LEU A 72 6.81 -16.79 -20.05
CA LEU A 72 6.83 -15.62 -19.19
C LEU A 72 6.15 -15.95 -17.87
N GLU A 73 6.85 -15.81 -16.75
CA GLU A 73 6.30 -16.01 -15.40
C GLU A 73 5.83 -14.71 -14.76
N GLY A 74 6.46 -13.58 -15.10
CA GLY A 74 6.11 -12.33 -14.46
C GLY A 74 6.59 -11.09 -15.20
N VAL A 75 6.03 -9.95 -14.76
CA VAL A 75 6.37 -8.63 -15.30
C VAL A 75 6.54 -7.60 -14.19
N VAL A 76 7.34 -6.57 -14.46
CA VAL A 76 7.42 -5.37 -13.64
C VAL A 76 7.23 -4.12 -14.50
N PHE A 77 6.46 -3.17 -13.99
CA PHE A 77 6.20 -1.88 -14.63
C PHE A 77 7.02 -0.79 -13.95
N ILE A 78 7.90 -0.12 -14.68
CA ILE A 78 8.81 0.91 -14.13
C ILE A 78 8.52 2.26 -14.78
N GLY A 79 8.25 3.28 -13.95
CA GLY A 79 8.02 4.65 -14.40
C GLY A 79 6.60 4.91 -14.88
N ASP A 80 6.45 5.78 -15.89
CA ASP A 80 5.16 6.28 -16.37
C ASP A 80 4.47 5.26 -17.30
N ILE A 81 4.10 4.13 -16.74
CA ILE A 81 3.35 3.08 -17.44
C ILE A 81 1.85 3.31 -17.26
N PRO A 82 1.03 3.27 -18.32
CA PRO A 82 -0.42 3.38 -18.24
C PRO A 82 -1.03 2.57 -17.09
N ILE A 83 -2.02 3.16 -16.43
CA ILE A 83 -2.65 2.60 -15.22
C ILE A 83 -4.09 2.24 -15.53
N PRO A 84 -4.45 0.95 -15.55
CA PRO A 84 -5.83 0.52 -15.67
C PRO A 84 -6.62 0.86 -14.40
N MET A 85 -7.74 1.56 -14.59
CA MET A 85 -8.71 1.95 -13.58
C MET A 85 -9.96 1.11 -13.78
N ILE A 86 -10.12 0.03 -13.02
CA ILE A 86 -11.13 -1.00 -13.28
C ILE A 86 -12.42 -0.70 -12.54
N ARG A 87 -13.54 -0.80 -13.25
CA ARG A 87 -14.92 -0.68 -12.76
C ARG A 87 -15.64 -2.01 -12.91
N ASP A 88 -16.79 -2.12 -12.26
CA ASP A 88 -17.68 -3.29 -12.33
C ASP A 88 -17.02 -4.61 -11.87
N ALA A 89 -15.91 -4.52 -11.12
CA ALA A 89 -15.11 -5.64 -10.65
C ALA A 89 -15.09 -5.80 -9.12
N GLN A 90 -15.91 -5.04 -8.39
CA GLN A 90 -15.87 -5.04 -6.92
C GLN A 90 -16.11 -6.44 -6.33
N HIS A 91 -16.95 -7.26 -6.98
CA HIS A 91 -17.27 -8.61 -6.53
C HIS A 91 -16.12 -9.63 -6.68
N LEU A 92 -15.07 -9.28 -7.43
CA LEU A 92 -13.86 -10.11 -7.58
C LEU A 92 -12.79 -9.78 -6.54
N THR A 93 -13.02 -8.80 -5.68
CA THR A 93 -11.99 -8.25 -4.79
C THR A 93 -12.56 -8.02 -3.39
N SER A 94 -11.72 -7.71 -2.44
CA SER A 94 -12.12 -7.22 -1.10
C SER A 94 -12.59 -5.76 -1.10
N ALA A 95 -12.52 -5.04 -2.24
CA ALA A 95 -12.94 -3.65 -2.36
C ALA A 95 -14.42 -3.45 -2.00
N PHE A 96 -14.73 -2.37 -1.27
CA PHE A 96 -16.09 -2.01 -0.91
C PHE A 96 -16.32 -0.49 -0.86
N LYS A 97 -17.60 -0.07 -0.72
CA LYS A 97 -18.00 1.34 -0.80
C LYS A 97 -17.62 2.01 -2.13
N MET A 98 -17.66 1.24 -3.22
CA MET A 98 -17.35 1.68 -4.57
C MET A 98 -18.63 2.12 -5.30
N ASP A 99 -19.37 3.06 -4.72
CA ASP A 99 -20.63 3.58 -5.30
C ASP A 99 -20.32 4.39 -6.56
N GLN A 100 -20.57 3.77 -7.72
CA GLN A 100 -20.25 4.33 -9.03
C GLN A 100 -21.24 5.41 -9.50
N GLU A 101 -22.41 5.49 -8.89
CA GLU A 101 -23.39 6.54 -9.16
C GLU A 101 -23.06 7.81 -8.34
N ARG A 102 -22.63 7.62 -7.10
CA ARG A 102 -22.33 8.69 -6.17
C ARG A 102 -20.98 9.33 -6.37
N TYR A 103 -19.95 8.54 -6.71
CA TYR A 103 -18.58 9.00 -6.80
C TYR A 103 -18.09 9.14 -8.24
N ASN A 104 -17.18 10.06 -8.46
CA ASN A 104 -16.53 10.22 -9.75
C ASN A 104 -15.73 8.97 -10.15
N PHE A 105 -15.35 8.89 -11.42
CA PHE A 105 -14.64 7.74 -11.99
C PHE A 105 -13.37 7.36 -11.21
N GLN A 106 -12.55 8.33 -10.83
CA GLN A 106 -11.30 8.04 -10.11
C GLN A 106 -11.57 7.39 -8.74
N ARG A 107 -12.55 7.90 -7.99
CA ARG A 107 -12.87 7.40 -6.66
C ARG A 107 -13.63 6.07 -6.67
N SER A 108 -14.36 5.78 -7.73
CA SER A 108 -15.17 4.57 -7.88
C SER A 108 -14.57 3.54 -8.84
N SER A 109 -13.25 3.61 -9.07
CA SER A 109 -12.50 2.64 -9.87
C SER A 109 -11.33 2.10 -9.07
N ILE A 110 -10.90 0.89 -9.39
CA ILE A 110 -9.79 0.19 -8.75
C ILE A 110 -8.55 0.33 -9.62
N PRO A 111 -7.50 1.07 -9.20
CA PRO A 111 -6.20 1.00 -9.86
C PRO A 111 -5.65 -0.41 -9.72
N SER A 112 -5.48 -1.15 -10.82
CA SER A 112 -5.11 -2.56 -10.69
C SER A 112 -4.37 -3.10 -11.91
N ASP A 113 -3.22 -3.69 -11.67
CA ASP A 113 -2.42 -4.37 -12.69
C ASP A 113 -2.96 -5.78 -13.03
N ARG A 114 -4.06 -6.24 -12.37
CA ARG A 114 -4.84 -7.43 -12.79
C ARG A 114 -5.30 -7.36 -14.24
N PHE A 115 -5.43 -6.16 -14.80
CA PHE A 115 -5.65 -5.95 -16.22
C PHE A 115 -4.57 -6.62 -17.09
N TYR A 116 -3.33 -6.59 -16.62
CA TYR A 116 -2.17 -7.06 -17.39
C TYR A 116 -1.84 -8.53 -17.19
N ASP A 117 -2.13 -9.09 -16.03
CA ASP A 117 -1.60 -10.39 -15.60
C ASP A 117 -2.67 -11.50 -15.54
N ASP A 118 -3.95 -11.14 -15.69
CA ASP A 118 -5.07 -12.06 -15.87
C ASP A 118 -5.59 -11.93 -17.30
N PHE A 119 -5.38 -12.95 -18.13
CA PHE A 119 -5.69 -12.88 -19.55
C PHE A 119 -7.12 -13.28 -19.89
N ASP A 120 -7.78 -13.99 -19.00
CA ASP A 120 -9.17 -14.44 -19.16
C ASP A 120 -10.17 -13.32 -18.87
N LEU A 121 -9.79 -12.35 -18.05
CA LEU A 121 -10.61 -11.17 -17.79
C LEU A 121 -10.65 -10.26 -19.02
N LYS A 122 -11.86 -9.92 -19.45
CA LYS A 122 -12.12 -9.02 -20.58
C LYS A 122 -12.66 -7.69 -20.09
N PHE A 123 -12.20 -6.62 -20.72
CA PHE A 123 -12.52 -5.27 -20.33
C PHE A 123 -12.96 -4.44 -21.54
N ASP A 124 -13.97 -3.60 -21.34
CA ASP A 124 -14.37 -2.58 -22.31
C ASP A 124 -13.72 -1.24 -21.92
N PHE A 125 -13.00 -0.65 -22.85
CA PHE A 125 -12.43 0.69 -22.65
C PHE A 125 -13.55 1.74 -22.55
N LEU A 126 -13.51 2.56 -21.53
CA LEU A 126 -14.50 3.62 -21.31
C LEU A 126 -13.94 5.00 -21.72
N LYS A 127 -12.80 5.39 -21.17
CA LYS A 127 -12.11 6.65 -21.45
C LYS A 127 -10.72 6.70 -20.86
N GLN A 128 -9.90 7.62 -21.34
CA GLN A 128 -8.68 8.09 -20.66
C GLN A 128 -9.03 9.31 -19.80
N ASP A 129 -8.35 9.48 -18.67
CA ASP A 129 -8.52 10.66 -17.83
C ASP A 129 -7.95 11.91 -18.53
N THR A 130 -8.65 13.04 -18.40
CA THR A 130 -8.24 14.29 -19.05
C THR A 130 -7.22 15.08 -18.23
N THR A 131 -7.10 14.79 -16.94
CA THR A 131 -6.21 15.49 -16.00
C THR A 131 -4.93 14.69 -15.77
N ASP A 132 -5.05 13.38 -15.66
CA ASP A 132 -3.92 12.45 -15.50
C ASP A 132 -3.93 11.44 -16.65
N HIS A 133 -3.14 11.71 -17.69
CA HIS A 133 -3.10 10.90 -18.90
C HIS A 133 -2.59 9.47 -18.71
N LEU A 134 -2.08 9.13 -17.53
CA LEU A 134 -1.71 7.74 -17.21
C LEU A 134 -2.94 6.89 -16.84
N LEU A 135 -4.08 7.49 -16.47
CA LEU A 135 -5.26 6.75 -15.99
C LEU A 135 -6.19 6.40 -17.16
N PHE A 136 -6.47 5.11 -17.32
CA PHE A 136 -7.35 4.56 -18.36
C PHE A 136 -8.48 3.76 -17.70
N TYR A 137 -9.73 4.17 -17.89
CA TYR A 137 -10.89 3.55 -17.27
C TYR A 137 -11.44 2.42 -18.13
N TYR A 138 -11.68 1.29 -17.47
CA TYR A 138 -12.24 0.09 -18.08
C TYR A 138 -13.38 -0.46 -17.24
N SER A 139 -14.36 -1.06 -17.88
CA SER A 139 -15.42 -1.84 -17.26
C SER A 139 -15.15 -3.34 -17.46
N LEU A 140 -15.23 -4.13 -16.39
CA LEU A 140 -15.17 -5.59 -16.51
C LEU A 140 -16.41 -6.10 -17.25
N ARG A 141 -16.20 -6.96 -18.24
CA ARG A 141 -17.29 -7.53 -19.02
C ARG A 141 -17.96 -8.69 -18.24
N ALA A 142 -19.28 -8.77 -18.34
CA ALA A 142 -20.04 -9.84 -17.72
C ALA A 142 -19.91 -11.21 -18.45
N ASP A 143 -19.42 -11.21 -19.71
CA ASP A 143 -19.26 -12.41 -20.54
C ASP A 143 -17.87 -13.05 -20.45
N CYS A 144 -17.08 -12.71 -19.44
CA CYS A 144 -15.81 -13.38 -19.13
C CYS A 144 -15.90 -14.12 -17.78
N PRO A 145 -14.91 -14.95 -17.41
CA PRO A 145 -14.84 -15.54 -16.09
C PRO A 145 -14.96 -14.47 -14.99
N GLN A 146 -15.83 -14.73 -14.00
CA GLN A 146 -16.04 -13.81 -12.89
C GLN A 146 -15.22 -14.27 -11.67
N LYS A 147 -13.94 -14.55 -11.89
CA LYS A 147 -12.94 -14.97 -10.90
C LYS A 147 -11.57 -14.50 -11.33
N ILE A 148 -10.65 -14.31 -10.39
CA ILE A 148 -9.25 -13.95 -10.68
C ILE A 148 -8.42 -15.23 -10.73
N GLU A 149 -7.82 -15.50 -11.89
CA GLU A 149 -6.91 -16.63 -12.15
C GLU A 149 -5.74 -16.13 -13.00
N ARG A 150 -4.79 -15.46 -12.38
CA ARG A 150 -3.67 -14.85 -13.10
C ARG A 150 -2.76 -15.89 -13.75
N GLU A 151 -2.31 -15.63 -14.98
CA GLU A 151 -1.33 -16.46 -15.69
C GLU A 151 0.10 -16.12 -15.35
N ILE A 152 0.36 -14.88 -14.91
CA ILE A 152 1.68 -14.39 -14.54
C ILE A 152 1.59 -13.55 -13.26
N TYR A 153 2.71 -13.28 -12.62
CA TYR A 153 2.74 -12.28 -11.55
C TYR A 153 3.14 -10.89 -12.07
N SER A 154 2.72 -9.84 -11.39
CA SER A 154 3.06 -8.45 -11.76
C SER A 154 3.41 -7.61 -10.55
N ALA A 155 4.25 -6.59 -10.79
CA ALA A 155 4.60 -5.57 -9.81
C ALA A 155 4.79 -4.21 -10.48
N ARG A 156 4.67 -3.12 -9.70
CA ARG A 156 4.83 -1.75 -10.19
C ARG A 156 5.84 -0.98 -9.34
N ILE A 157 6.75 -0.27 -10.01
CA ILE A 157 7.74 0.64 -9.41
C ILE A 157 7.38 2.06 -9.86
N PHE A 158 6.56 2.74 -9.04
CA PHE A 158 5.98 4.04 -9.37
C PHE A 158 5.89 4.93 -8.13
N PRO A 159 6.78 5.95 -7.97
CA PRO A 159 6.82 6.80 -6.78
C PRO A 159 5.71 7.86 -6.73
N SER A 160 4.82 7.94 -7.71
CA SER A 160 3.73 8.92 -7.81
C SER A 160 4.17 10.39 -7.70
N VAL A 161 5.37 10.70 -8.20
CA VAL A 161 5.95 12.04 -8.22
C VAL A 161 5.96 12.56 -9.67
N LYS A 162 5.43 13.77 -9.90
CA LYS A 162 5.28 14.34 -11.25
C LYS A 162 6.52 15.07 -11.81
N ASN A 163 7.54 15.30 -10.98
CA ASN A 163 8.78 15.97 -11.40
C ASN A 163 9.95 14.98 -11.58
N ASP A 164 11.09 15.50 -12.03
CA ASP A 164 12.29 14.71 -12.34
C ASP A 164 12.89 13.96 -11.14
N SER A 165 12.47 14.27 -9.90
CA SER A 165 12.94 13.52 -8.73
C SER A 165 12.48 12.06 -8.74
N LYS A 166 11.43 11.71 -9.49
CA LYS A 166 10.98 10.33 -9.67
C LYS A 166 12.11 9.41 -10.19
N TYR A 167 12.94 9.89 -11.10
CA TYR A 167 14.05 9.11 -11.65
C TYR A 167 15.10 8.80 -10.59
N ILE A 168 15.40 9.76 -9.71
CA ILE A 168 16.32 9.57 -8.58
C ILE A 168 15.76 8.53 -7.60
N LEU A 169 14.46 8.61 -7.30
CA LEU A 169 13.78 7.66 -6.40
C LEU A 169 13.79 6.25 -6.97
N ILE A 170 13.44 6.09 -8.24
CA ILE A 170 13.46 4.78 -8.93
C ILE A 170 14.89 4.23 -8.98
N GLU A 171 15.87 5.04 -9.37
CA GLU A 171 17.27 4.61 -9.45
C GLU A 171 17.80 4.14 -8.09
N LYS A 172 17.51 4.90 -7.01
CA LYS A 172 17.89 4.55 -5.64
C LYS A 172 17.26 3.23 -5.21
N TYR A 173 15.96 3.05 -5.50
CA TYR A 173 15.24 1.83 -5.20
C TYR A 173 15.82 0.63 -5.96
N LEU A 174 16.03 0.74 -7.26
CA LEU A 174 16.61 -0.35 -8.06
C LEU A 174 18.00 -0.76 -7.58
N LYS A 175 18.84 0.20 -7.20
CA LYS A 175 20.16 -0.10 -6.60
C LYS A 175 20.03 -0.88 -5.29
N ARG A 176 19.06 -0.53 -4.44
CA ARG A 176 18.77 -1.25 -3.19
C ARG A 176 18.35 -2.70 -3.49
N VAL A 177 17.39 -2.89 -4.38
CA VAL A 177 16.93 -4.23 -4.78
C VAL A 177 18.08 -5.08 -5.31
N VAL A 178 18.95 -4.51 -6.17
CA VAL A 178 20.14 -5.21 -6.72
C VAL A 178 21.10 -5.65 -5.60
N ASN A 179 21.26 -4.83 -4.56
CA ASN A 179 22.12 -5.19 -3.44
C ASN A 179 21.48 -6.30 -2.58
N GLN A 180 20.19 -6.17 -2.21
CA GLN A 180 19.48 -7.18 -1.45
C GLN A 180 19.45 -8.55 -2.12
N LYS A 181 19.29 -8.61 -3.44
CA LYS A 181 19.35 -9.87 -4.21
C LYS A 181 20.70 -10.61 -4.14
N ARG A 182 21.73 -9.97 -3.63
CA ARG A 182 23.07 -10.56 -3.43
C ARG A 182 23.30 -11.05 -2.01
N GLU A 183 22.42 -10.68 -1.10
CA GLU A 183 22.51 -11.03 0.31
C GLU A 183 21.65 -12.26 0.57
N THR A 184 22.09 -13.09 1.52
CA THR A 184 21.27 -14.18 2.04
C THR A 184 20.74 -13.75 3.38
N ASN A 185 19.43 -13.53 3.46
CA ASN A 185 18.75 -13.21 4.70
C ASN A 185 17.81 -14.34 5.08
N ARG A 186 17.75 -14.66 6.37
CA ARG A 186 16.72 -15.52 6.93
C ARG A 186 15.57 -14.63 7.35
N LEU A 187 14.35 -15.03 7.08
CA LEU A 187 13.18 -14.33 7.58
C LEU A 187 12.96 -14.71 9.05
N ASP A 188 13.72 -14.07 9.96
CA ASP A 188 13.74 -14.40 11.39
C ASP A 188 13.37 -13.22 12.31
N ASN A 189 13.18 -12.01 11.76
CA ASN A 189 12.75 -10.86 12.51
C ASN A 189 11.47 -10.26 11.93
N VAL A 190 10.35 -10.44 12.63
CA VAL A 190 9.02 -10.02 12.18
C VAL A 190 8.38 -9.09 13.20
N MET A 191 7.78 -8.03 12.72
CA MET A 191 6.88 -7.16 13.47
C MET A 191 5.46 -7.28 12.93
N THR A 192 4.49 -7.37 13.82
CA THR A 192 3.07 -7.23 13.48
C THR A 192 2.44 -6.11 14.30
N PHE A 193 1.49 -5.42 13.73
CA PHE A 193 0.71 -4.39 14.40
C PHE A 193 -0.78 -4.56 14.11
N THR A 194 -1.60 -4.58 15.18
CA THR A 194 -3.06 -4.58 15.08
C THR A 194 -3.62 -3.25 15.58
N GLY A 195 -4.24 -2.50 14.67
CA GLY A 195 -4.88 -1.21 14.94
C GLY A 195 -6.22 -1.34 15.66
N HIS A 196 -6.82 -0.18 15.98
CA HIS A 196 -8.12 -0.13 16.62
C HIS A 196 -9.27 -0.47 15.65
N GLY A 197 -10.45 -0.79 16.22
CA GLY A 197 -11.70 -0.93 15.47
C GLY A 197 -12.02 -2.34 15.01
N TYR A 198 -11.17 -3.31 15.29
CA TYR A 198 -11.42 -4.73 14.99
C TYR A 198 -11.97 -5.44 16.22
N HIS A 199 -13.01 -6.25 16.03
CA HIS A 199 -13.72 -6.95 17.09
C HIS A 199 -14.12 -8.36 16.67
N SER A 200 -14.41 -9.21 17.67
CA SER A 200 -15.03 -10.52 17.49
C SER A 200 -14.29 -11.40 16.47
N GLU A 201 -15.04 -11.96 15.55
CA GLU A 201 -14.56 -12.94 14.56
C GLU A 201 -13.39 -12.42 13.70
N ALA A 202 -13.40 -11.14 13.34
CA ALA A 202 -12.33 -10.54 12.55
C ALA A 202 -10.99 -10.53 13.29
N LEU A 203 -11.02 -10.17 14.58
CA LEU A 203 -9.81 -10.18 15.42
C LEU A 203 -9.33 -11.60 15.70
N ASP A 204 -10.25 -12.55 15.92
CA ASP A 204 -9.91 -13.95 16.15
C ASP A 204 -9.27 -14.55 14.89
N ALA A 205 -9.81 -14.29 13.72
CA ALA A 205 -9.23 -14.75 12.45
C ALA A 205 -7.81 -14.19 12.25
N TRP A 206 -7.61 -12.91 12.52
CA TRP A 206 -6.29 -12.28 12.45
C TRP A 206 -5.30 -12.88 13.44
N ASN A 207 -5.71 -13.08 14.71
CA ASN A 207 -4.86 -13.69 15.72
C ASN A 207 -4.47 -15.13 15.37
N ASN A 208 -5.37 -15.87 14.72
CA ASN A 208 -5.05 -17.22 14.22
C ASN A 208 -3.99 -17.17 13.12
N ASN A 209 -4.08 -16.21 12.18
CA ASN A 209 -3.04 -16.00 11.16
C ASN A 209 -1.67 -15.67 11.79
N LEU A 210 -1.64 -14.83 12.83
CA LEU A 210 -0.39 -14.53 13.54
C LEU A 210 0.21 -15.76 14.22
N THR A 211 -0.62 -16.69 14.68
CA THR A 211 -0.15 -17.95 15.26
C THR A 211 0.58 -18.81 14.21
N ALA A 212 0.08 -18.81 12.96
CA ALA A 212 0.70 -19.53 11.86
C ALA A 212 2.09 -18.99 11.47
N LEU A 213 2.40 -17.73 11.75
CA LEU A 213 3.73 -17.17 11.45
C LEU A 213 4.89 -18.00 12.02
N ARG A 214 4.77 -18.52 13.23
CA ARG A 214 5.81 -19.35 13.85
C ARG A 214 5.94 -20.72 13.20
N GLU A 215 4.87 -21.23 12.62
CA GLU A 215 4.86 -22.50 11.90
C GLU A 215 5.43 -22.34 10.49
N GLN A 216 5.08 -21.23 9.83
CA GLN A 216 5.53 -20.91 8.47
C GLN A 216 7.00 -20.46 8.43
N PHE A 217 7.45 -19.75 9.48
CA PHE A 217 8.82 -19.25 9.60
C PHE A 217 9.52 -19.87 10.82
N PRO A 218 10.06 -21.10 10.70
CA PRO A 218 10.72 -21.80 11.83
C PRO A 218 11.87 -20.99 12.44
N SER A 219 12.57 -20.19 11.62
CA SER A 219 13.64 -19.29 12.06
C SER A 219 13.23 -18.34 13.19
N LEU A 220 11.93 -17.96 13.28
CA LEU A 220 11.41 -17.15 14.39
C LEU A 220 11.48 -17.84 15.75
N SER A 221 11.63 -19.17 15.78
CA SER A 221 11.73 -19.99 16.99
C SER A 221 13.17 -20.38 17.30
N GLU A 222 14.14 -20.06 16.44
CA GLU A 222 15.56 -20.31 16.64
C GLU A 222 16.21 -19.22 17.51
N PRO A 223 17.41 -19.48 18.10
CA PRO A 223 18.17 -18.45 18.80
C PRO A 223 18.49 -17.25 17.88
N GLY A 224 18.04 -16.06 18.26
CA GLY A 224 18.13 -14.84 17.47
C GLY A 224 16.84 -14.46 16.77
N GLY A 225 15.93 -15.42 16.56
CA GLY A 225 14.61 -15.14 15.97
C GLY A 225 13.74 -14.27 16.86
N ARG A 226 13.00 -13.33 16.24
CA ARG A 226 12.16 -12.35 16.95
C ARG A 226 10.82 -12.13 16.25
N LEU A 227 9.75 -12.35 17.02
CA LEU A 227 8.40 -11.95 16.62
C LEU A 227 7.87 -10.91 17.63
N THR A 228 7.73 -9.67 17.17
CA THR A 228 7.19 -8.57 17.97
C THR A 228 5.74 -8.31 17.58
N ASN A 229 4.80 -8.72 18.42
CA ASN A 229 3.38 -8.46 18.22
C ASN A 229 2.98 -7.19 18.97
N LEU A 230 2.52 -6.17 18.26
CA LEU A 230 2.05 -4.92 18.80
C LEU A 230 0.55 -4.75 18.56
N SER A 231 -0.14 -4.07 19.48
CA SER A 231 -1.54 -3.70 19.31
C SER A 231 -1.83 -2.32 19.90
N HIS A 232 -2.87 -1.69 19.37
CA HIS A 232 -3.30 -0.34 19.72
C HIS A 232 -3.50 -0.08 21.23
N GLY A 233 -3.88 -1.11 22.00
CA GLY A 233 -4.16 -1.01 23.43
C GLY A 233 -2.95 -1.13 24.34
N MET A 234 -1.75 -1.39 23.82
CA MET A 234 -0.56 -1.66 24.66
C MET A 234 0.02 -0.39 25.28
N SER A 235 -0.11 0.77 24.64
CA SER A 235 0.49 2.02 25.12
C SER A 235 -0.25 3.25 24.56
N LYS A 236 -0.20 4.35 25.30
CA LYS A 236 -0.59 5.69 24.81
C LYS A 236 0.37 6.20 23.72
N ASN A 237 1.61 5.72 23.71
CA ASN A 237 2.67 6.16 22.81
C ASN A 237 2.95 5.12 21.72
N MET A 238 1.89 4.46 21.19
CA MET A 238 2.05 3.41 20.18
C MET A 238 2.78 3.89 18.92
N LYS A 239 2.57 5.15 18.52
CA LYS A 239 3.29 5.72 17.39
C LYS A 239 4.80 5.63 17.56
N ASP A 240 5.33 6.09 18.68
CA ASP A 240 6.77 6.06 18.95
C ASP A 240 7.31 4.63 19.04
N ILE A 241 6.51 3.72 19.60
CA ILE A 241 6.86 2.29 19.69
C ILE A 241 6.95 1.68 18.29
N VAL A 242 5.95 1.89 17.45
CA VAL A 242 5.93 1.38 16.07
C VAL A 242 7.09 1.98 15.26
N LEU A 243 7.32 3.30 15.36
CA LEU A 243 8.43 3.96 14.68
C LEU A 243 9.79 3.46 15.17
N GLY A 244 9.90 3.13 16.46
CA GLY A 244 11.11 2.52 17.04
C GLY A 244 11.35 1.10 16.53
N GLU A 245 10.31 0.27 16.45
CA GLU A 245 10.41 -1.10 15.91
C GLU A 245 10.78 -1.09 14.42
N LEU A 246 10.17 -0.20 13.63
CA LEU A 246 10.47 -0.07 12.20
C LEU A 246 11.93 0.30 11.90
N GLN A 247 12.64 0.90 12.86
CA GLN A 247 14.04 1.29 12.71
C GLN A 247 15.03 0.27 13.27
N LYS A 248 14.56 -0.83 13.84
CA LYS A 248 15.46 -1.87 14.34
C LYS A 248 16.19 -2.54 13.19
N PRO A 249 17.53 -2.67 13.29
CA PRO A 249 18.30 -3.42 12.30
C PRO A 249 17.76 -4.84 12.14
N GLU A 250 17.93 -5.40 10.97
CA GLU A 250 17.57 -6.79 10.67
C GLU A 250 16.06 -7.09 10.76
N LEU A 251 15.20 -6.09 10.65
CA LEU A 251 13.77 -6.30 10.53
C LEU A 251 13.42 -6.76 9.10
N ASP A 252 12.97 -8.01 8.95
CA ASP A 252 12.71 -8.61 7.65
C ASP A 252 11.31 -8.29 7.14
N LEU A 253 10.31 -8.46 8.01
CA LEU A 253 8.90 -8.34 7.66
C LEU A 253 8.14 -7.49 8.67
N ALA A 254 7.40 -6.50 8.17
CA ALA A 254 6.40 -5.79 8.96
C ALA A 254 5.00 -6.04 8.39
N ILE A 255 4.05 -6.40 9.25
CA ILE A 255 2.65 -6.63 8.88
C ILE A 255 1.77 -5.67 9.66
N PHE A 256 1.03 -4.83 8.96
CA PHE A 256 0.06 -3.92 9.53
C PHE A 256 -1.35 -4.40 9.22
N HIS A 257 -2.14 -4.57 10.27
CA HIS A 257 -3.56 -4.84 10.20
C HIS A 257 -4.30 -3.72 10.91
N ALA A 258 -4.68 -2.67 10.18
CA ALA A 258 -5.28 -1.46 10.72
C ALA A 258 -6.23 -0.80 9.71
N HIS A 259 -6.95 0.22 10.16
CA HIS A 259 -7.60 1.13 9.23
C HIS A 259 -6.54 2.02 8.55
N GLY A 260 -6.79 2.42 7.31
CA GLY A 260 -5.85 3.27 6.57
C GLY A 260 -6.55 4.26 5.64
N ASP A 261 -5.78 5.25 5.23
CA ASP A 261 -6.05 6.12 4.08
C ASP A 261 -4.76 6.21 3.24
N TYR A 262 -4.79 6.89 2.11
CA TYR A 262 -3.63 6.89 1.21
C TYR A 262 -2.35 7.42 1.86
N ASP A 263 -2.43 8.33 2.83
CA ASP A 263 -1.28 8.95 3.52
C ASP A 263 -1.24 8.68 5.03
N THR A 264 -2.10 7.79 5.54
CA THR A 264 -2.28 7.56 6.98
C THR A 264 -2.52 6.09 7.30
N GLN A 265 -1.84 5.60 8.34
CA GLN A 265 -2.13 4.35 9.04
C GLN A 265 -2.78 4.70 10.39
N TYR A 266 -4.01 4.26 10.63
CA TYR A 266 -4.76 4.56 11.85
C TYR A 266 -4.38 3.60 12.97
N LEU A 267 -3.50 4.03 13.87
CA LEU A 267 -2.94 3.14 14.87
C LEU A 267 -3.83 2.97 16.08
N ILE A 268 -4.24 4.06 16.77
CA ILE A 268 -4.75 3.97 18.13
C ILE A 268 -6.25 4.24 18.23
N GLY A 269 -6.82 5.17 17.50
CA GLY A 269 -8.17 5.66 17.72
C GLY A 269 -8.25 6.47 19.02
N TYR A 270 -8.64 5.83 20.13
CA TYR A 270 -8.59 6.42 21.47
C TYR A 270 -7.55 5.70 22.31
N PRO A 271 -6.57 6.41 22.91
CA PRO A 271 -5.59 5.77 23.77
C PRO A 271 -6.26 5.17 25.02
N PRO A 272 -5.66 4.12 25.60
CA PRO A 272 -6.14 3.56 26.85
C PRO A 272 -6.24 4.64 27.94
N ALA A 273 -7.38 4.75 28.56
CA ALA A 273 -7.58 5.68 29.66
C ALA A 273 -7.04 5.07 30.96
N GLU A 274 -6.20 5.81 31.66
CA GLU A 274 -5.71 5.42 32.99
C GLU A 274 -6.66 5.87 34.10
N ASN A 275 -7.46 6.89 33.81
CA ASN A 275 -8.41 7.47 34.75
C ASN A 275 -9.58 8.15 34.01
N ILE A 276 -10.58 8.59 34.78
CA ILE A 276 -11.78 9.23 34.22
C ILE A 276 -11.48 10.53 33.47
N ASN A 277 -10.45 11.28 33.86
CA ASN A 277 -10.10 12.53 33.17
C ASN A 277 -9.58 12.29 31.77
N ASP A 278 -8.85 11.22 31.52
CA ASP A 278 -8.39 10.83 30.18
C ASP A 278 -9.57 10.63 29.22
N ASN A 279 -10.65 9.98 29.69
CA ASN A 279 -11.88 9.81 28.93
C ASN A 279 -12.57 11.16 28.66
N VAL A 280 -12.65 12.01 29.67
CA VAL A 280 -13.26 13.35 29.55
C VAL A 280 -12.50 14.20 28.55
N ASP A 281 -11.18 14.18 28.58
CA ASP A 281 -10.33 14.97 27.67
C ASP A 281 -10.40 14.42 26.23
N ALA A 282 -10.48 13.12 26.05
CA ALA A 282 -10.72 12.50 24.74
C ALA A 282 -12.07 12.93 24.15
N ILE A 283 -13.14 12.97 24.95
CA ILE A 283 -14.47 13.42 24.50
C ILE A 283 -14.45 14.91 24.17
N LYS A 284 -13.81 15.76 24.99
CA LYS A 284 -13.65 17.20 24.72
C LYS A 284 -12.93 17.41 23.38
N LEU A 285 -11.82 16.73 23.17
CA LEU A 285 -11.08 16.79 21.90
C LEU A 285 -11.98 16.40 20.73
N PHE A 286 -12.69 15.28 20.86
CA PHE A 286 -13.60 14.79 19.83
C PHE A 286 -14.68 15.83 19.46
N VAL A 287 -15.41 16.38 20.43
CA VAL A 287 -16.48 17.34 20.13
C VAL A 287 -15.94 18.66 19.59
N ARG A 288 -14.79 19.14 20.08
CA ARG A 288 -14.13 20.33 19.52
C ARG A 288 -13.71 20.09 18.07
N SER A 289 -13.20 18.89 17.74
CA SER A 289 -12.83 18.55 16.36
C SER A 289 -14.06 18.55 15.44
N LYS A 290 -15.23 18.03 15.91
CA LYS A 290 -16.47 18.06 15.14
C LYS A 290 -17.00 19.48 14.89
N MET A 291 -16.80 20.40 15.82
CA MET A 291 -17.13 21.81 15.61
C MET A 291 -16.22 22.46 14.56
N ARG A 292 -14.91 22.17 14.59
CA ARG A 292 -13.94 22.63 13.57
C ARG A 292 -14.27 22.07 12.19
N ASP A 293 -14.55 20.78 12.10
CA ASP A 293 -15.00 20.11 10.86
C ASP A 293 -16.28 20.78 10.29
N ALA A 294 -17.23 21.13 11.15
CA ALA A 294 -18.46 21.79 10.72
C ALA A 294 -18.16 23.18 10.13
N ARG A 295 -17.32 23.96 10.79
CA ARG A 295 -16.85 25.27 10.28
C ARG A 295 -16.20 25.12 8.90
N ASP A 296 -15.25 24.20 8.76
CA ASP A 296 -14.45 24.03 7.55
C ASP A 296 -15.31 23.52 6.38
N ARG A 297 -16.36 22.76 6.69
CA ARG A 297 -17.37 22.29 5.73
C ARG A 297 -18.53 23.26 5.54
N LYS A 298 -18.47 24.45 6.12
CA LYS A 298 -19.54 25.48 6.08
C LYS A 298 -20.91 24.96 6.54
N LYS A 299 -20.91 24.09 7.57
CA LYS A 299 -22.12 23.59 8.25
C LYS A 299 -22.38 24.38 9.53
N SER A 300 -23.61 24.26 10.05
CA SER A 300 -23.97 24.91 11.31
C SER A 300 -23.22 24.29 12.50
N ILE A 301 -22.43 25.11 13.17
CA ILE A 301 -21.68 24.73 14.39
C ILE A 301 -22.70 24.50 15.54
N ASP A 302 -23.73 25.31 15.60
CA ASP A 302 -24.76 25.22 16.66
C ASP A 302 -25.58 23.93 16.56
N GLU A 303 -25.86 23.47 15.33
CA GLU A 303 -26.51 22.17 15.12
C GLU A 303 -25.65 21.03 15.62
N VAL A 304 -24.34 21.04 15.31
CA VAL A 304 -23.40 20.02 15.78
C VAL A 304 -23.34 20.03 17.32
N LYS A 305 -23.18 21.20 17.93
CA LYS A 305 -23.14 21.35 19.37
C LYS A 305 -24.45 20.84 20.04
N SER A 306 -25.59 21.28 19.53
CA SER A 306 -26.90 20.89 20.03
C SER A 306 -27.15 19.39 19.92
N TYR A 307 -26.69 18.77 18.84
CA TYR A 307 -26.77 17.32 18.65
C TYR A 307 -26.06 16.58 19.77
N TYR A 308 -24.78 16.89 20.02
CA TYR A 308 -23.99 16.18 21.05
C TYR A 308 -24.47 16.47 22.46
N GLN A 309 -24.95 17.68 22.73
CA GLN A 309 -25.59 18.00 23.99
C GLN A 309 -26.88 17.20 24.24
N SER A 310 -27.73 17.10 23.21
CA SER A 310 -29.02 16.41 23.34
C SER A 310 -28.87 14.88 23.34
N ALA A 311 -28.02 14.33 22.46
CA ALA A 311 -27.89 12.90 22.31
C ALA A 311 -27.07 12.24 23.42
N TYR A 312 -26.07 12.96 23.99
CA TYR A 312 -25.13 12.41 24.96
C TYR A 312 -25.05 13.17 26.26
N ASN A 313 -25.92 14.16 26.45
CA ASN A 313 -25.98 15.00 27.65
C ASN A 313 -24.62 15.64 28.01
N LEU A 314 -23.86 16.08 27.02
CA LEU A 314 -22.53 16.64 27.24
C LEU A 314 -22.64 18.08 27.82
N PRO A 315 -21.81 18.41 28.82
CA PRO A 315 -21.78 19.76 29.39
C PRO A 315 -21.34 20.81 28.37
N ASP A 316 -21.89 21.99 28.41
CA ASP A 316 -21.55 23.12 27.53
C ASP A 316 -20.05 23.46 27.58
N THR A 317 -19.43 23.34 28.74
CA THR A 317 -18.02 23.62 28.98
C THR A 317 -17.07 22.69 28.19
N TRP A 318 -17.54 21.53 27.72
CA TRP A 318 -16.72 20.59 26.96
C TRP A 318 -16.47 21.03 25.51
N PHE A 319 -17.28 21.96 25.01
CA PHE A 319 -17.15 22.56 23.69
C PHE A 319 -16.28 23.83 23.71
N ALA A 320 -15.94 24.33 24.91
CA ALA A 320 -15.17 25.55 25.05
C ALA A 320 -13.77 25.42 24.40
N GLY A 321 -13.29 26.51 23.85
CA GLY A 321 -11.98 26.58 23.22
C GLY A 321 -11.85 25.88 21.87
N ALA A 322 -12.97 25.42 21.26
CA ALA A 322 -12.92 24.71 19.98
C ALA A 322 -12.18 25.50 18.87
N PHE A 323 -12.22 26.82 18.94
CA PHE A 323 -11.62 27.74 17.96
C PHE A 323 -10.47 28.58 18.53
N ASP A 324 -10.04 28.31 19.76
CA ASP A 324 -8.86 28.93 20.35
C ASP A 324 -7.62 28.29 19.70
N ASP A 325 -6.70 29.12 19.18
CA ASP A 325 -5.50 28.65 18.47
C ASP A 325 -4.65 27.73 19.31
N SER A 326 -4.44 28.05 20.58
CA SER A 326 -3.63 27.23 21.51
C SER A 326 -4.25 25.86 21.77
N ILE A 327 -5.58 25.80 21.98
CA ILE A 327 -6.31 24.54 22.20
C ILE A 327 -6.39 23.74 20.90
N SER A 328 -6.65 24.40 19.77
CA SER A 328 -6.68 23.76 18.46
C SER A 328 -5.33 23.16 18.09
N CYS A 329 -4.24 23.86 18.39
CA CYS A 329 -2.88 23.34 18.18
C CYS A 329 -2.61 22.12 19.08
N ALA A 330 -2.95 22.19 20.36
CA ALA A 330 -2.78 21.07 21.30
C ALA A 330 -3.60 19.85 20.87
N ASP A 331 -4.88 20.05 20.49
CA ASP A 331 -5.74 18.99 19.97
C ASP A 331 -5.17 18.36 18.70
N SER A 332 -4.62 19.18 17.80
CA SER A 332 -4.01 18.70 16.55
C SER A 332 -2.74 17.88 16.80
N LEU A 333 -1.89 18.33 17.72
CA LEU A 333 -0.68 17.60 18.12
C LEU A 333 -1.04 16.27 18.79
N TYR A 334 -2.03 16.27 19.66
CA TYR A 334 -2.52 15.05 20.27
C TYR A 334 -3.03 14.06 19.21
N SER A 335 -3.89 14.53 18.29
CA SER A 335 -4.41 13.69 17.19
C SER A 335 -3.29 13.17 16.28
N ALA A 336 -2.29 14.00 15.99
CA ALA A 336 -1.14 13.60 15.18
C ALA A 336 -0.32 12.47 15.81
N ASN A 337 -0.37 12.30 17.13
CA ASN A 337 0.29 11.22 17.84
C ASN A 337 -0.51 9.92 17.91
N LEU A 338 -1.78 9.95 17.47
CA LEU A 338 -2.62 8.75 17.45
C LEU A 338 -2.37 7.88 16.22
N ASP A 339 -1.86 8.47 15.13
CA ASP A 339 -1.75 7.84 13.82
C ASP A 339 -0.36 8.04 13.21
N LEU A 340 0.01 7.15 12.30
CA LEU A 340 1.24 7.21 11.55
C LEU A 340 0.97 7.78 10.15
N TYR A 341 1.60 8.90 9.84
CA TYR A 341 1.46 9.57 8.56
C TYR A 341 2.65 9.28 7.65
N SER A 342 2.43 9.36 6.34
CA SER A 342 3.51 9.24 5.35
C SER A 342 4.69 10.17 5.62
N CYS A 343 4.43 11.40 6.10
CA CYS A 343 5.48 12.35 6.46
C CYS A 343 6.30 11.94 7.70
N ASP A 344 5.80 11.08 8.57
CA ASP A 344 6.58 10.51 9.68
C ASP A 344 7.53 9.44 9.15
N VAL A 345 7.05 8.57 8.27
CA VAL A 345 7.85 7.50 7.64
C VAL A 345 8.98 8.09 6.79
N THR A 346 8.73 9.17 6.05
CA THR A 346 9.78 9.81 5.21
C THR A 346 10.96 10.38 6.00
N LYS A 347 10.76 10.68 7.29
CA LYS A 347 11.83 11.16 8.20
C LYS A 347 12.70 10.03 8.74
N LEU A 348 12.29 8.78 8.51
CA LEU A 348 12.93 7.60 9.04
C LEU A 348 13.65 6.81 7.96
N ALA A 349 14.28 5.73 8.40
CA ALA A 349 14.83 4.69 7.55
C ALA A 349 14.25 3.34 7.98
N PRO A 350 12.99 3.01 7.59
CA PRO A 350 12.38 1.73 7.96
C PRO A 350 13.24 0.56 7.50
N GLN A 351 13.49 -0.39 8.40
CA GLN A 351 14.39 -1.51 8.14
C GLN A 351 13.67 -2.77 7.64
N ALA A 352 12.34 -2.81 7.67
CA ALA A 352 11.58 -3.94 7.12
C ALA A 352 11.85 -4.09 5.62
N GLU A 353 12.38 -5.24 5.21
CA GLU A 353 12.63 -5.53 3.79
C GLU A 353 11.31 -5.72 3.02
N VAL A 354 10.34 -6.37 3.66
CA VAL A 354 8.99 -6.54 3.11
C VAL A 354 7.98 -5.93 4.06
N VAL A 355 6.99 -5.22 3.51
CA VAL A 355 5.90 -4.66 4.32
C VAL A 355 4.55 -5.06 3.71
N ILE A 356 3.68 -5.60 4.55
CA ILE A 356 2.30 -5.95 4.20
C ILE A 356 1.36 -4.98 4.90
N PHE A 357 0.53 -4.30 4.11
CA PHE A 357 -0.47 -3.36 4.56
C PHE A 357 -1.87 -3.94 4.32
N ASP A 358 -2.40 -4.65 5.33
CA ASP A 358 -3.83 -5.00 5.34
C ASP A 358 -4.63 -3.81 5.88
N GLU A 359 -4.62 -2.76 5.08
CA GLU A 359 -5.16 -1.43 5.37
C GLU A 359 -5.80 -0.84 4.11
N CYS A 360 -6.80 0.02 4.28
CA CYS A 360 -7.42 0.72 3.16
C CYS A 360 -6.45 1.71 2.51
N PHE A 361 -6.45 1.81 1.20
CA PHE A 361 -5.79 2.86 0.40
C PHE A 361 -4.26 2.99 0.54
N ASN A 362 -3.58 2.31 1.44
CA ASN A 362 -2.15 2.51 1.66
C ASN A 362 -1.29 2.22 0.42
N GLY A 363 -1.79 1.38 -0.51
CA GLY A 363 -1.20 1.14 -1.82
C GLY A 363 -1.75 2.02 -2.95
N CYS A 364 -2.44 3.11 -2.65
CA CYS A 364 -3.08 3.96 -3.66
C CYS A 364 -2.06 4.79 -4.44
N PHE A 365 -1.23 4.12 -5.23
CA PHE A 365 -0.10 4.70 -5.96
C PHE A 365 -0.47 5.81 -6.97
N ILE A 366 -1.75 6.05 -7.24
CA ILE A 366 -2.23 7.21 -8.02
C ILE A 366 -2.30 8.50 -7.17
N LYS A 367 -2.01 8.43 -5.87
CA LYS A 367 -1.94 9.58 -4.96
C LYS A 367 -0.49 9.90 -4.63
N PRO A 368 -0.13 11.19 -4.51
CA PRO A 368 1.19 11.54 -4.02
C PRO A 368 1.38 11.08 -2.58
N ASP A 369 2.61 10.79 -2.20
CA ASP A 369 3.00 10.43 -0.83
C ASP A 369 2.18 9.27 -0.21
N TYR A 370 1.71 8.31 -1.03
CA TYR A 370 1.00 7.15 -0.53
C TYR A 370 1.88 6.31 0.40
N VAL A 371 1.29 5.75 1.46
CA VAL A 371 2.01 5.11 2.56
C VAL A 371 3.02 4.07 2.07
N ALA A 372 2.61 3.07 1.29
CA ALA A 372 3.52 2.03 0.80
C ALA A 372 4.68 2.62 -0.03
N GLY A 373 4.43 3.69 -0.79
CA GLY A 373 5.47 4.40 -1.53
C GLY A 373 6.51 5.05 -0.63
N THR A 374 6.12 5.57 0.53
CA THR A 374 7.08 6.18 1.46
C THR A 374 8.05 5.18 2.08
N TYR A 375 7.61 3.93 2.30
CA TYR A 375 8.50 2.84 2.70
C TYR A 375 9.44 2.44 1.56
N ILE A 376 8.89 2.20 0.37
CA ILE A 376 9.63 1.69 -0.79
C ILE A 376 10.64 2.71 -1.32
N PHE A 377 10.26 3.98 -1.46
CA PHE A 377 11.13 5.03 -2.02
C PHE A 377 11.88 5.83 -0.97
N GLY A 378 11.68 5.54 0.32
CA GLY A 378 12.34 6.17 1.45
C GLY A 378 13.82 5.79 1.60
N ASN A 379 14.38 6.10 2.78
CA ASN A 379 15.79 5.88 3.09
C ASN A 379 16.10 4.50 3.70
N GLY A 380 15.07 3.68 3.93
CA GLY A 380 15.18 2.37 4.57
C GLY A 380 15.64 1.25 3.64
N THR A 381 15.40 0.01 4.07
CA THR A 381 15.78 -1.22 3.35
C THR A 381 14.63 -1.85 2.55
N THR A 382 13.40 -1.34 2.67
CA THR A 382 12.21 -1.93 2.05
C THR A 382 12.36 -2.13 0.54
N VAL A 383 12.21 -3.37 0.09
CA VAL A 383 12.29 -3.77 -1.32
C VAL A 383 10.97 -4.28 -1.89
N ALA A 384 10.00 -4.61 -1.04
CA ALA A 384 8.66 -5.00 -1.47
C ALA A 384 7.57 -4.49 -0.53
N GLY A 385 6.42 -4.11 -1.11
CA GLY A 385 5.22 -3.76 -0.37
C GLY A 385 3.99 -4.40 -1.02
N ILE A 386 3.13 -4.97 -0.19
CA ILE A 386 1.82 -5.50 -0.59
C ILE A 386 0.77 -4.64 0.08
N ALA A 387 -0.06 -3.97 -0.71
CA ALA A 387 -0.98 -2.98 -0.17
C ALA A 387 -2.24 -2.82 -1.05
N ASN A 388 -3.32 -2.38 -0.43
CA ASN A 388 -4.60 -2.17 -1.09
C ASN A 388 -4.69 -0.77 -1.72
N THR A 389 -5.15 -0.70 -2.96
CA THR A 389 -5.25 0.56 -3.71
C THR A 389 -6.55 1.32 -3.46
N VAL A 390 -7.52 0.71 -2.79
CA VAL A 390 -8.86 1.26 -2.52
C VAL A 390 -9.33 0.94 -1.11
N ASN A 391 -10.54 1.40 -0.75
CA ASN A 391 -11.19 0.98 0.48
C ASN A 391 -11.55 -0.51 0.39
N VAL A 392 -11.10 -1.30 1.36
CA VAL A 392 -11.25 -2.76 1.37
C VAL A 392 -11.96 -3.26 2.61
N LYS A 393 -12.50 -4.46 2.53
CA LYS A 393 -12.82 -5.25 3.72
C LYS A 393 -11.52 -5.81 4.26
N GLN A 394 -11.53 -6.18 5.52
CA GLN A 394 -10.42 -6.91 6.12
C GLN A 394 -10.08 -8.13 5.27
N ASP A 395 -8.83 -8.25 4.87
CA ASP A 395 -8.32 -9.43 4.21
C ASP A 395 -7.73 -10.37 5.27
N ILE A 396 -8.00 -11.65 5.12
CA ILE A 396 -7.38 -12.70 5.93
C ILE A 396 -6.25 -13.27 5.08
N TRP A 397 -5.04 -13.01 5.48
CA TRP A 397 -3.87 -13.61 4.84
C TRP A 397 -3.82 -15.08 5.22
N SER A 398 -4.03 -15.95 4.26
CA SER A 398 -4.02 -17.38 4.48
C SER A 398 -2.62 -17.88 4.82
N ASP A 399 -2.57 -19.00 5.54
CA ASP A 399 -1.31 -19.74 5.78
C ASP A 399 -0.56 -20.00 4.47
N GLU A 400 -1.27 -20.23 3.37
CA GLU A 400 -0.71 -20.45 2.05
C GLU A 400 0.14 -19.26 1.56
N PHE A 401 -0.35 -18.02 1.73
CA PHE A 401 0.40 -16.83 1.33
C PHE A 401 1.66 -16.64 2.17
N LEU A 402 1.54 -16.72 3.49
CA LEU A 402 2.68 -16.59 4.40
C LEU A 402 3.66 -17.77 4.22
N GLY A 403 3.14 -18.97 3.99
CA GLY A 403 3.96 -20.15 3.71
C GLY A 403 4.78 -20.01 2.43
N LEU A 404 4.23 -19.40 1.38
CA LEU A 404 4.96 -19.11 0.14
C LEU A 404 6.07 -18.07 0.31
N LEU A 405 5.94 -17.14 1.27
CA LEU A 405 7.01 -16.20 1.59
C LEU A 405 8.18 -16.84 2.33
N SER A 406 7.99 -18.01 2.93
CA SER A 406 9.02 -18.72 3.73
C SER A 406 9.94 -19.60 2.87
N TYR A 407 9.66 -19.78 1.61
CA TYR A 407 10.46 -20.52 0.63
C TYR A 407 11.24 -19.58 -0.27
#